data_b6cdc081abcf893ab27bcd741245e127
#
_entry.id   b6cdc081abcf893ab27bcd741245e127
#
_cell.length_a   1.000
_cell.length_b   1.000
_cell.length_c   1.000
_cell.angle_alpha   90.00
_cell.angle_beta   90.00
_cell.angle_gamma   90.00
#
_symmetry.space_group_name_H-M   'P 1'
#
loop_
_entity.id
_entity.type
_entity.pdbx_description
1 polymer ?
#
loop_
_entity_poly.entity_id
_entity_poly.type
_entity_poly.pdbx_seq_one_letter_code
_entity_poly.pdbx_strand_id
1 'polypeptide(L)' 'MGKILSLIILVLDILAIIKIVQSGASTGEKVLWVILVLVLPVVGLILWALLGPGGPAKK' A
#
# COMPACT_ATOMS: atom_id res chain seq x y z
N MET A 1 -14.85 3.00 17.75
CA MET A 1 -13.41 2.76 17.62
C MET A 1 -13.06 2.07 16.31
N GLY A 2 -13.72 0.98 15.96
CA GLY A 2 -13.42 0.27 14.73
C GLY A 2 -13.58 1.10 13.47
N LYS A 3 -14.56 2.00 13.45
CA LYS A 3 -14.80 2.87 12.28
C LYS A 3 -13.64 3.82 12.03
N ILE A 4 -13.07 4.40 13.09
CA ILE A 4 -11.94 5.34 12.96
C ILE A 4 -10.71 4.59 12.44
N LEU A 5 -10.41 3.42 12.99
CA LEU A 5 -9.32 2.59 12.53
C LEU A 5 -9.49 2.17 11.08
N SER A 6 -10.71 1.74 10.73
CA SER A 6 -11.02 1.36 9.35
C SER A 6 -10.83 2.51 8.37
N LEU A 7 -11.26 3.71 8.75
CA LEU A 7 -11.08 4.90 7.91
C LEU A 7 -9.61 5.25 7.74
N ILE A 8 -8.83 5.17 8.80
CA ILE A 8 -7.39 5.45 8.74
C ILE A 8 -6.71 4.44 7.81
N ILE A 9 -7.01 3.15 7.96
CA ILE A 9 -6.44 2.10 7.11
C ILE A 9 -6.85 2.34 5.65
N LEU A 10 -8.12 2.67 5.41
CA LEU A 10 -8.61 2.92 4.06
C LEU A 10 -7.86 4.09 3.41
N VAL A 11 -7.69 5.20 4.14
CA VAL A 11 -6.98 6.37 3.62
C VAL A 11 -5.53 6.00 3.34
N LEU A 12 -4.87 5.29 4.24
CA LEU A 12 -3.49 4.87 4.04
C LEU A 12 -3.36 3.90 2.86
N ASP A 13 -4.34 3.02 2.67
CA ASP A 13 -4.36 2.10 1.52
C ASP A 13 -4.47 2.87 0.21
N ILE A 14 -5.34 3.87 0.15
CA ILE A 14 -5.50 4.71 -1.04
C ILE A 14 -4.19 5.44 -1.35
N LEU A 15 -3.57 6.04 -0.34
CA LEU A 15 -2.29 6.72 -0.50
C LEU A 15 -1.21 5.74 -0.97
N ALA A 16 -1.18 4.54 -0.41
CA ALA A 16 -0.24 3.50 -0.82
C ALA A 16 -0.44 3.12 -2.28
N ILE A 17 -1.67 2.94 -2.71
CA ILE A 17 -1.99 2.61 -4.09
C ILE A 17 -1.51 3.73 -5.04
N ILE A 18 -1.77 4.98 -4.68
CA ILE A 18 -1.30 6.12 -5.48
C ILE A 18 0.22 6.10 -5.60
N LYS A 19 0.93 5.87 -4.49
CA LYS A 19 2.39 5.79 -4.49
C LYS A 19 2.89 4.63 -5.35
N ILE A 20 2.23 3.48 -5.26
CA ILE A 20 2.59 2.30 -6.06
C ILE A 20 2.42 2.61 -7.55
N VAL A 21 1.30 3.20 -7.93
CA VAL A 21 1.01 3.51 -9.34
C VAL A 21 2.00 4.55 -9.88
N GLN A 22 2.39 5.51 -9.09
CA GLN A 22 3.32 6.56 -9.48
C GLN A 22 4.78 6.13 -9.40
N SER A 23 5.07 4.97 -8.81
CA SER A 23 6.43 4.48 -8.68
C SER A 23 7.00 4.02 -10.02
N GLY A 24 8.31 3.88 -10.11
CA GLY A 24 8.98 3.34 -11.29
C GLY A 24 8.95 1.82 -11.38
N ALA A 25 8.16 1.14 -10.57
CA ALA A 25 8.08 -0.32 -10.56
C ALA A 25 7.44 -0.84 -11.85
N SER A 26 7.73 -2.10 -12.18
CA SER A 26 7.11 -2.76 -13.33
C SER A 26 5.62 -2.93 -13.12
N THR A 27 4.88 -3.11 -14.22
CA THR A 27 3.44 -3.32 -14.17
C THR A 27 3.08 -4.52 -13.28
N GLY A 28 3.84 -5.61 -13.38
CA GLY A 28 3.61 -6.79 -12.54
C GLY A 28 3.75 -6.50 -11.06
N GLU A 29 4.76 -5.73 -10.67
CA GLU A 29 4.95 -5.33 -9.28
C GLU A 29 3.82 -4.42 -8.81
N LYS A 30 3.41 -3.47 -9.62
CA LYS A 30 2.30 -2.57 -9.28
C LYS A 30 1.03 -3.36 -9.01
N VAL A 31 0.69 -4.29 -9.89
CA VAL A 31 -0.50 -5.13 -9.74
C VAL A 31 -0.41 -5.97 -8.48
N LEU A 32 0.75 -6.60 -8.25
CA LEU A 32 0.97 -7.42 -7.06
C LEU A 32 0.77 -6.61 -5.78
N TRP A 33 1.39 -5.45 -5.68
CA TRP A 33 1.31 -4.63 -4.49
C TRP A 33 -0.08 -4.05 -4.26
N VAL A 34 -0.75 -3.64 -5.33
CA VAL A 34 -2.13 -3.15 -5.23
C VAL A 34 -3.04 -4.24 -4.69
N ILE A 35 -2.93 -5.46 -5.22
CA ILE A 35 -3.71 -6.60 -4.74
C ILE A 35 -3.40 -6.89 -3.27
N LEU A 36 -2.11 -6.91 -2.90
CA LEU A 36 -1.70 -7.14 -1.52
C LEU A 36 -2.32 -6.12 -0.57
N VAL A 37 -2.25 -4.85 -0.93
CA VAL A 37 -2.79 -3.77 -0.09
C VAL A 37 -4.31 -3.85 0.01
N LEU A 38 -5.00 -4.29 -1.06
CA LEU A 38 -6.45 -4.41 -1.05
C LEU A 38 -6.94 -5.65 -0.31
N VAL A 39 -6.29 -6.80 -0.53
CA VAL A 39 -6.69 -8.07 0.08
C VAL A 39 -6.26 -8.15 1.54
N LEU A 40 -5.06 -7.71 1.82
CA LEU A 40 -4.49 -7.67 3.18
C LEU A 40 -4.17 -6.22 3.54
N PRO A 41 -5.19 -5.41 3.83
CA PRO A 41 -4.96 -3.96 3.96
C PRO A 41 -3.97 -3.57 5.05
N VAL A 42 -3.96 -4.28 6.17
CA VAL A 42 -3.01 -4.00 7.24
C VAL A 42 -1.64 -4.61 6.93
N VAL A 43 -1.61 -5.89 6.64
CA VAL A 43 -0.35 -6.60 6.36
C VAL A 43 0.28 -6.08 5.08
N GLY A 44 -0.53 -5.89 4.03
CA GLY A 44 -0.05 -5.35 2.77
C GLY A 44 0.53 -3.95 2.92
N LEU A 45 -0.11 -3.12 3.72
CA LEU A 45 0.36 -1.75 3.99
C LEU A 45 1.72 -1.77 4.69
N ILE A 46 1.89 -2.63 5.70
CA ILE A 46 3.15 -2.76 6.41
C ILE A 46 4.26 -3.25 5.46
N LEU A 47 3.98 -4.29 4.70
CA LEU A 47 4.93 -4.83 3.74
C LEU A 47 5.31 -3.80 2.68
N TRP A 48 4.31 -3.06 2.17
CA TRP A 48 4.57 -1.99 1.22
C TRP A 48 5.47 -0.91 1.81
N ALA A 49 5.20 -0.49 3.03
CA ALA A 49 5.99 0.56 3.68
C ALA A 49 7.45 0.15 3.85
N LEU A 50 7.70 -1.13 4.09
CA LEU A 50 9.06 -1.64 4.33
C LEU A 50 9.76 -2.07 3.04
N LEU A 51 9.04 -2.70 2.11
CA LEU A 51 9.62 -3.37 0.96
C LEU A 51 9.07 -2.89 -0.38
N GLY A 52 7.90 -2.26 -0.36
CA GLY A 52 7.17 -1.93 -1.58
C GLY A 52 7.71 -0.72 -2.33
N PRO A 53 7.36 -0.59 -3.62
CA PRO A 53 7.78 0.56 -4.42
C PRO A 53 7.14 1.84 -3.91
N GLY A 54 7.94 2.87 -3.76
CA GLY A 54 7.48 4.15 -3.24
C GLY A 54 7.19 4.15 -1.75
N GLY A 55 7.51 3.06 -1.04
CA GLY A 55 7.29 2.95 0.40
C GLY A 55 8.16 3.92 1.20
N PRO A 56 7.63 4.48 2.31
CA PRO A 56 8.35 5.48 3.08
C PRO A 56 9.63 4.98 3.73
N ALA A 57 9.72 3.68 4.03
CA ALA A 57 10.90 3.09 4.66
C ALA A 57 11.95 2.66 3.64
N LYS A 58 11.55 2.56 2.38
CA LYS A 58 12.46 2.17 1.30
C LYS A 58 12.91 3.40 0.53
N LYS A 59 14.19 3.65 0.50
CA LYS A 59 14.78 4.79 -0.21
C LYS A 59 15.32 4.40 -1.57
#